data_7d892cfc610bdddb81e9e09623137d85
#
_entry.id   7d892cfc610bdddb81e9e09623137d85
#
_cell.length_a   1.000
_cell.length_b   1.000
_cell.length_c   1.000
_cell.angle_alpha   90.00
_cell.angle_beta   90.00
_cell.angle_gamma   90.00
#
_symmetry.space_group_name_H-M   'P 1'
#
loop_
_entity.id
_entity.type
_entity.pdbx_description
1 polymer ?
#
loop_
_entity_poly.entity_id
_entity_poly.type
_entity_poly.pdbx_seq_one_letter_code
_entity_poly.pdbx_strand_id
1 'polypeptide(L)'
;MNKDINMKVNVLPVLTYNFLHVNDSTLNAGDITIDSLSSPVESVISDEIEVKRDVTFEEAGEIFRANREKILKTTGVPGIPNGDMSYRDEKQALRTGMGIDIDELMISAGVKAVVYTVPENVKAKRPIVIRYDLANGQGSLSSQVIHARKDSEVTVIMEYSSEKDATGFHGVSTRLLAEEGARITLVKVQLLGNGFIHFDDIGGACFEKGQIDLVSLELGAKKSWTGCYTNLVEKESVFNSNMGYLCRDDHSLDINYVSDHRGKKTEALMQFKGVLMDNASKTFRGTIDFKNGSSGSVGDEQEDALLLSEDVVNKTMPVILCQEEDVDGRHGATIGQLGEDILFYMQTRGIDEEEAKRIIVKARLESVARMIPDPEIMQKVLYYIQGIV
;
A
#
# COMPACT_ATOMS: atom_id res chain seq x y z
N MET A 1 -1.96 27.54 -4.53
CA MET A 1 -3.03 27.12 -5.45
C MET A 1 -4.06 26.35 -4.65
N ASN A 2 -5.29 26.84 -4.53
CA ASN A 2 -6.35 26.07 -3.89
C ASN A 2 -6.89 25.06 -4.90
N LYS A 3 -6.93 23.80 -4.53
CA LYS A 3 -7.48 22.73 -5.37
C LYS A 3 -8.50 21.96 -4.55
N ASP A 4 -9.71 21.84 -5.06
CA ASP A 4 -10.70 20.92 -4.51
C ASP A 4 -10.32 19.50 -4.97
N ILE A 5 -9.95 18.66 -4.01
CA ILE A 5 -9.60 17.27 -4.27
C ILE A 5 -10.84 16.41 -4.02
N ASN A 6 -11.48 16.05 -5.11
CA ASN A 6 -12.62 15.14 -5.12
C ASN A 6 -12.52 14.23 -6.35
N MET A 7 -12.08 12.99 -6.13
CA MET A 7 -11.80 12.06 -7.22
C MET A 7 -12.14 10.62 -6.86
N LYS A 8 -12.41 9.81 -7.87
CA LYS A 8 -12.59 8.37 -7.70
C LYS A 8 -11.24 7.68 -7.60
N VAL A 9 -11.11 6.84 -6.58
CA VAL A 9 -9.90 6.05 -6.32
C VAL A 9 -10.26 4.62 -5.92
N ASN A 10 -9.27 3.74 -5.83
CA ASN A 10 -9.42 2.38 -5.35
C ASN A 10 -10.52 1.60 -6.10
N VAL A 11 -10.53 1.74 -7.43
CA VAL A 11 -11.51 1.09 -8.29
C VAL A 11 -11.18 -0.39 -8.42
N LEU A 12 -12.16 -1.26 -8.15
CA LEU A 12 -12.02 -2.69 -8.41
C LEU A 12 -11.75 -2.96 -9.91
N PRO A 13 -10.88 -3.91 -10.25
CA PRO A 13 -10.63 -4.29 -11.64
C PRO A 13 -11.88 -4.75 -12.37
N VAL A 14 -12.84 -5.32 -11.65
CA VAL A 14 -14.14 -5.78 -12.18
C VAL A 14 -15.27 -5.26 -11.31
N LEU A 15 -16.28 -4.66 -11.94
CA LEU A 15 -17.44 -4.09 -11.26
C LEU A 15 -18.44 -5.18 -10.87
N THR A 16 -18.30 -5.76 -9.68
CA THR A 16 -19.13 -6.90 -9.22
C THR A 16 -20.18 -6.53 -8.18
N TYR A 17 -19.99 -5.42 -7.46
CA TYR A 17 -20.82 -5.08 -6.28
C TYR A 17 -21.54 -3.73 -6.41
N ASN A 18 -22.11 -3.44 -7.58
CA ASN A 18 -22.68 -2.12 -7.88
C ASN A 18 -23.72 -1.64 -6.85
N PHE A 19 -24.60 -2.51 -6.38
CA PHE A 19 -25.66 -2.12 -5.43
C PHE A 19 -25.14 -1.87 -4.00
N LEU A 20 -23.94 -2.37 -3.66
CA LEU A 20 -23.30 -2.16 -2.36
C LEU A 20 -22.45 -0.87 -2.32
N HIS A 21 -22.26 -0.22 -3.46
CA HIS A 21 -21.42 0.97 -3.58
C HIS A 21 -20.00 0.78 -3.03
N VAL A 22 -19.36 -0.35 -3.37
CA VAL A 22 -18.02 -0.74 -2.89
C VAL A 22 -17.03 -0.94 -4.03
N ASN A 23 -17.44 -0.74 -5.29
CA ASN A 23 -16.57 -0.91 -6.45
C ASN A 23 -15.48 0.16 -6.55
N ASP A 24 -15.68 1.29 -5.94
CA ASP A 24 -14.73 2.41 -5.89
C ASP A 24 -14.86 3.16 -4.55
N SER A 25 -13.98 4.12 -4.34
CA SER A 25 -14.05 5.07 -3.24
C SER A 25 -13.92 6.50 -3.77
N THR A 26 -14.38 7.47 -2.99
CA THR A 26 -14.19 8.87 -3.29
C THR A 26 -13.20 9.46 -2.31
N LEU A 27 -12.02 9.84 -2.81
CA LEU A 27 -11.08 10.65 -2.06
C LEU A 27 -11.58 12.10 -2.10
N ASN A 28 -12.05 12.58 -0.96
CA ASN A 28 -12.49 13.95 -0.78
C ASN A 28 -11.69 14.59 0.35
N ALA A 29 -10.83 15.52 -0.01
CA ALA A 29 -9.99 16.24 0.94
C ALA A 29 -10.45 17.71 1.12
N GLY A 30 -11.51 18.13 0.43
CA GLY A 30 -12.00 19.51 0.43
C GLY A 30 -11.03 20.49 -0.24
N ASP A 31 -11.19 21.77 0.10
CA ASP A 31 -10.30 22.85 -0.41
C ASP A 31 -8.94 22.76 0.28
N ILE A 32 -7.96 22.19 -0.41
CA ILE A 32 -6.59 22.13 0.06
C ILE A 32 -5.73 23.15 -0.66
N THR A 33 -5.01 23.93 0.13
CA THR A 33 -3.98 24.82 -0.39
C THR A 33 -2.67 24.05 -0.56
N ILE A 34 -2.34 23.65 -1.80
CA ILE A 34 -1.08 22.97 -2.13
C ILE A 34 0.01 24.04 -2.34
N ASP A 35 0.19 24.96 -1.40
CA ASP A 35 1.12 26.08 -1.60
C ASP A 35 2.50 25.84 -1.01
N SER A 36 2.68 24.75 -0.28
CA SER A 36 4.00 24.38 0.21
C SER A 36 4.14 22.86 0.21
N LEU A 37 4.61 22.32 -0.89
CA LEU A 37 5.08 20.93 -0.93
C LEU A 37 6.28 20.84 0.02
N SER A 38 6.08 20.29 1.22
CA SER A 38 7.21 20.00 2.07
C SER A 38 8.04 18.91 1.42
N SER A 39 9.30 19.18 1.20
CA SER A 39 10.22 18.13 0.79
C SER A 39 10.45 17.17 1.95
N PRO A 40 10.41 15.86 1.72
CA PRO A 40 10.77 14.87 2.74
C PRO A 40 12.19 15.14 3.24
N VAL A 41 12.42 14.92 4.53
CA VAL A 41 13.77 14.93 5.07
C VAL A 41 14.37 13.55 4.85
N GLU A 42 15.22 13.42 3.85
CA GLU A 42 16.00 12.20 3.66
C GLU A 42 17.09 12.10 4.72
N SER A 43 17.13 11.02 5.45
CA SER A 43 18.06 10.88 6.55
C SER A 43 19.27 10.00 6.25
N VAL A 44 19.15 9.02 5.37
CA VAL A 44 20.27 8.12 5.03
C VAL A 44 20.11 7.63 3.60
N ILE A 45 21.11 7.86 2.78
CA ILE A 45 21.24 7.25 1.46
C ILE A 45 22.61 6.59 1.42
N SER A 46 22.67 5.34 0.98
CA SER A 46 23.96 4.69 0.72
C SER A 46 24.63 5.34 -0.49
N ASP A 47 25.94 5.58 -0.43
CA ASP A 47 26.74 6.15 -1.53
C ASP A 47 26.68 5.30 -2.82
N GLU A 48 26.20 4.04 -2.70
CA GLU A 48 26.07 3.10 -3.79
C GLU A 48 24.80 3.34 -4.64
N ILE A 49 23.87 4.21 -4.18
CA ILE A 49 22.58 4.46 -4.82
C ILE A 49 22.61 5.77 -5.58
N GLU A 50 22.24 5.72 -6.85
CA GLU A 50 22.09 6.92 -7.68
C GLU A 50 20.77 7.62 -7.35
N VAL A 51 20.82 8.91 -7.04
CA VAL A 51 19.62 9.70 -6.71
C VAL A 51 19.48 10.87 -7.67
N LYS A 52 18.34 10.91 -8.37
CA LYS A 52 17.96 12.06 -9.19
C LYS A 52 16.77 12.76 -8.53
N ARG A 53 16.93 14.06 -8.28
CA ARG A 53 15.91 14.94 -7.66
C ARG A 53 15.29 15.83 -8.72
N ASP A 54 14.16 16.43 -8.37
CA ASP A 54 13.46 17.41 -9.20
C ASP A 54 13.06 16.90 -10.60
N VAL A 55 12.90 15.57 -10.72
CA VAL A 55 12.44 14.92 -11.96
C VAL A 55 10.95 15.18 -12.12
N THR A 56 10.47 15.57 -13.30
CA THR A 56 9.03 15.71 -13.51
C THR A 56 8.34 14.35 -13.36
N PHE A 57 7.06 14.37 -12.98
CA PHE A 57 6.31 13.11 -12.82
C PHE A 57 6.26 12.30 -14.11
N GLU A 58 6.12 12.99 -15.25
CA GLU A 58 6.13 12.38 -16.58
C GLU A 58 7.49 11.78 -16.94
N GLU A 59 8.60 12.50 -16.69
CA GLU A 59 9.96 11.99 -16.92
C GLU A 59 10.27 10.78 -16.04
N ALA A 60 9.85 10.80 -14.78
CA ALA A 60 9.98 9.66 -13.87
C ALA A 60 9.19 8.44 -14.39
N GLY A 61 8.08 8.66 -15.09
CA GLY A 61 7.27 7.63 -15.75
C GLY A 61 7.95 6.95 -16.95
N GLU A 62 8.96 7.59 -17.58
CA GLU A 62 9.64 7.01 -18.77
C GLU A 62 10.33 5.68 -18.47
N ILE A 63 10.81 5.47 -17.23
CA ILE A 63 11.40 4.19 -16.81
C ILE A 63 10.41 3.04 -17.03
N PHE A 64 9.12 3.27 -16.71
CA PHE A 64 8.06 2.27 -16.90
C PHE A 64 7.57 2.21 -18.35
N ARG A 65 7.50 3.34 -19.06
CA ARG A 65 7.12 3.38 -20.48
C ARG A 65 8.12 2.63 -21.34
N ALA A 66 9.42 2.73 -21.06
CA ALA A 66 10.45 1.96 -21.75
C ALA A 66 10.26 0.44 -21.60
N ASN A 67 9.62 0.00 -20.52
CA ASN A 67 9.32 -1.40 -20.25
C ASN A 67 7.84 -1.75 -20.48
N ARG A 68 7.04 -0.82 -21.02
CA ARG A 68 5.59 -0.95 -21.12
C ARG A 68 5.15 -2.18 -21.90
N GLU A 69 5.81 -2.49 -23.01
CA GLU A 69 5.46 -3.67 -23.81
C GLU A 69 5.60 -4.96 -23.00
N LYS A 70 6.61 -5.05 -22.12
CA LYS A 70 6.75 -6.18 -21.19
C LYS A 70 5.67 -6.15 -20.11
N ILE A 71 5.47 -5.01 -19.46
CA ILE A 71 4.50 -4.83 -18.36
C ILE A 71 3.06 -5.10 -18.83
N LEU A 72 2.71 -4.71 -20.06
CA LEU A 72 1.37 -4.87 -20.60
C LEU A 72 1.20 -6.11 -21.47
N LYS A 73 2.28 -6.85 -21.75
CA LYS A 73 2.23 -8.04 -22.59
C LYS A 73 1.35 -9.09 -21.93
N THR A 74 0.09 -9.06 -22.28
CA THR A 74 -0.80 -10.19 -22.03
C THR A 74 -0.54 -11.22 -23.14
N THR A 75 -0.35 -12.47 -22.76
CA THR A 75 -0.41 -13.61 -23.66
C THR A 75 -1.88 -13.90 -24.00
N GLY A 76 -2.65 -12.88 -24.40
CA GLY A 76 -4.06 -12.98 -24.69
C GLY A 76 -4.33 -13.91 -25.88
N VAL A 77 -5.42 -14.65 -25.81
CA VAL A 77 -5.95 -15.37 -26.97
C VAL A 77 -6.26 -14.35 -28.07
N PRO A 78 -5.75 -14.51 -29.30
CA PRO A 78 -6.05 -13.60 -30.39
C PRO A 78 -7.57 -13.45 -30.57
N GLY A 79 -8.06 -12.21 -30.53
CA GLY A 79 -9.47 -11.90 -30.77
C GLY A 79 -10.35 -11.73 -29.53
N ILE A 80 -9.84 -11.98 -28.33
CA ILE A 80 -10.49 -11.54 -27.09
C ILE A 80 -9.86 -10.19 -26.72
N PRO A 81 -10.62 -9.08 -26.75
CA PRO A 81 -10.11 -7.82 -26.20
C PRO A 81 -9.64 -8.12 -24.77
N ASN A 82 -8.47 -7.63 -24.41
CA ASN A 82 -8.04 -7.63 -23.01
C ASN A 82 -9.09 -6.82 -22.23
N GLY A 83 -10.12 -7.50 -21.71
CA GLY A 83 -11.32 -6.89 -21.14
C GLY A 83 -11.10 -6.05 -19.89
N ASP A 84 -9.85 -5.82 -19.57
CA ASP A 84 -9.38 -5.28 -18.31
C ASP A 84 -8.74 -3.90 -18.38
N MET A 85 -8.51 -3.38 -19.58
CA MET A 85 -7.92 -2.06 -19.70
C MET A 85 -9.01 -1.06 -20.05
N SER A 86 -9.42 -0.25 -19.07
CA SER A 86 -10.14 0.96 -19.41
C SER A 86 -9.24 1.84 -20.28
N TYR A 87 -9.82 2.60 -21.20
CA TYR A 87 -9.08 3.59 -22.03
C TYR A 87 -8.21 4.54 -21.18
N ARG A 88 -8.59 4.78 -19.92
CA ARG A 88 -7.84 5.59 -18.96
C ARG A 88 -6.55 4.89 -18.51
N ASP A 89 -6.60 3.59 -18.25
CA ASP A 89 -5.44 2.82 -17.79
C ASP A 89 -4.34 2.72 -18.84
N GLU A 90 -4.69 2.79 -20.13
CA GLU A 90 -3.70 2.81 -21.22
C GLU A 90 -2.76 4.02 -21.17
N LYS A 91 -3.18 5.10 -20.50
CA LYS A 91 -2.38 6.32 -20.38
C LYS A 91 -1.39 6.27 -19.22
N GLN A 92 -1.62 5.43 -18.22
CA GLN A 92 -0.68 5.28 -17.10
C GLN A 92 0.63 4.64 -17.57
N ALA A 93 1.75 5.18 -17.10
CA ALA A 93 3.06 4.57 -17.32
C ALA A 93 3.19 3.23 -16.59
N LEU A 94 2.60 3.15 -15.39
CA LEU A 94 2.47 1.96 -14.55
C LEU A 94 1.14 2.03 -13.82
N ARG A 95 0.36 0.95 -13.81
CA ARG A 95 -0.87 0.86 -13.01
C ARG A 95 -0.57 0.96 -11.53
N THR A 96 -1.49 1.58 -10.80
CA THR A 96 -1.41 1.77 -9.35
C THR A 96 -2.72 1.39 -8.69
N GLY A 97 -2.67 1.18 -7.37
CA GLY A 97 -3.85 0.74 -6.64
C GLY A 97 -4.97 1.79 -6.58
N MET A 98 -4.62 3.07 -6.57
CA MET A 98 -5.61 4.14 -6.52
C MET A 98 -6.04 4.65 -7.90
N GLY A 99 -5.23 4.40 -8.93
CA GLY A 99 -5.59 4.68 -10.32
C GLY A 99 -5.07 6.00 -10.88
N ILE A 100 -5.43 6.25 -12.16
CA ILE A 100 -4.87 7.35 -12.96
C ILE A 100 -5.19 8.75 -12.42
N ASP A 101 -6.28 8.93 -11.70
CA ASP A 101 -6.68 10.24 -11.17
C ASP A 101 -5.62 10.78 -10.19
N ILE A 102 -4.86 9.90 -9.52
CA ILE A 102 -3.70 10.29 -8.71
C ILE A 102 -2.55 10.80 -9.59
N ASP A 103 -2.25 10.14 -10.71
CA ASP A 103 -1.23 10.62 -11.64
C ASP A 103 -1.58 12.01 -12.19
N GLU A 104 -2.86 12.22 -12.56
CA GLU A 104 -3.36 13.52 -13.02
C GLU A 104 -3.28 14.60 -11.92
N LEU A 105 -3.52 14.23 -10.66
CA LEU A 105 -3.31 15.12 -9.51
C LEU A 105 -1.83 15.51 -9.38
N MET A 106 -0.92 14.53 -9.38
CA MET A 106 0.52 14.79 -9.24
C MET A 106 1.05 15.69 -10.36
N ILE A 107 0.67 15.43 -11.61
CA ILE A 107 1.05 16.25 -12.77
C ILE A 107 0.50 17.67 -12.63
N SER A 108 -0.79 17.81 -12.36
CA SER A 108 -1.44 19.13 -12.28
C SER A 108 -0.99 19.97 -11.10
N ALA A 109 -0.54 19.34 -10.02
CA ALA A 109 0.06 19.99 -8.86
C ALA A 109 1.55 20.31 -9.07
N GLY A 110 2.16 19.90 -10.18
CA GLY A 110 3.57 20.13 -10.48
C GLY A 110 4.52 19.38 -9.57
N VAL A 111 4.08 18.23 -9.02
CA VAL A 111 4.89 17.41 -8.12
C VAL A 111 6.15 16.91 -8.84
N LYS A 112 7.30 17.09 -8.19
CA LYS A 112 8.56 16.55 -8.65
C LYS A 112 8.84 15.21 -7.95
N ALA A 113 9.30 14.24 -8.73
CA ALA A 113 9.69 12.94 -8.22
C ALA A 113 11.16 12.92 -7.78
N VAL A 114 11.45 12.08 -6.80
CA VAL A 114 12.82 11.64 -6.50
C VAL A 114 12.96 10.21 -7.02
N VAL A 115 13.97 9.98 -7.86
CA VAL A 115 14.26 8.68 -8.46
C VAL A 115 15.50 8.10 -7.81
N TYR A 116 15.34 6.96 -7.16
CA TYR A 116 16.42 6.16 -6.57
C TYR A 116 16.72 4.98 -7.48
N THR A 117 17.92 4.93 -8.04
CA THR A 117 18.35 3.80 -8.87
C THR A 117 19.44 3.01 -8.15
N VAL A 118 19.17 1.74 -7.92
CA VAL A 118 20.14 0.80 -7.35
C VAL A 118 20.86 0.11 -8.51
N PRO A 119 22.18 0.29 -8.66
CA PRO A 119 22.93 -0.31 -9.77
C PRO A 119 22.89 -1.83 -9.75
N GLU A 120 23.17 -2.44 -10.90
CA GLU A 120 23.23 -3.91 -11.05
C GLU A 120 24.20 -4.55 -10.05
N ASN A 121 23.80 -5.68 -9.48
CA ASN A 121 24.57 -6.46 -8.50
C ASN A 121 24.87 -5.74 -7.18
N VAL A 122 24.31 -4.54 -6.95
CA VAL A 122 24.48 -3.82 -5.69
C VAL A 122 23.46 -4.29 -4.67
N LYS A 123 23.93 -4.69 -3.49
CA LYS A 123 23.08 -4.96 -2.33
C LYS A 123 23.31 -3.85 -1.30
N ALA A 124 22.36 -2.95 -1.21
CA ALA A 124 22.44 -1.80 -0.33
C ALA A 124 22.55 -2.25 1.15
N LYS A 125 23.61 -1.84 1.83
CA LYS A 125 23.87 -2.25 3.22
C LYS A 125 23.01 -1.52 4.25
N ARG A 126 22.47 -0.37 3.88
CA ARG A 126 21.63 0.47 4.74
C ARG A 126 20.33 0.80 4.01
N PRO A 127 19.21 0.90 4.73
CA PRO A 127 17.97 1.34 4.12
C PRO A 127 18.07 2.80 3.64
N ILE A 128 17.30 3.11 2.60
CA ILE A 128 16.94 4.50 2.28
C ILE A 128 15.82 4.85 3.26
N VAL A 129 16.01 5.87 4.10
CA VAL A 129 14.98 6.33 5.03
C VAL A 129 14.46 7.69 4.58
N ILE A 130 13.15 7.78 4.33
CA ILE A 130 12.47 8.98 3.89
C ILE A 130 11.46 9.35 4.97
N ARG A 131 11.64 10.51 5.61
CA ARG A 131 10.77 10.98 6.70
C ARG A 131 9.97 12.19 6.26
N TYR A 132 8.70 12.17 6.63
CA TYR A 132 7.75 13.26 6.47
C TYR A 132 7.28 13.66 7.86
N ASP A 133 7.83 14.75 8.38
CA ASP A 133 7.40 15.33 9.64
C ASP A 133 6.52 16.54 9.35
N LEU A 134 5.22 16.36 9.51
CA LEU A 134 4.20 17.29 9.01
C LEU A 134 3.69 18.19 10.12
N ALA A 135 3.78 19.49 9.90
CA ALA A 135 3.23 20.48 10.82
C ALA A 135 1.68 20.55 10.75
N ASN A 136 1.08 21.07 11.81
CA ASN A 136 -0.35 21.35 11.82
C ASN A 136 -0.76 22.32 10.71
N GLY A 137 -1.81 21.99 9.97
CA GLY A 137 -2.31 22.77 8.82
C GLY A 137 -1.53 22.55 7.51
N GLN A 138 -0.53 21.67 7.51
CA GLN A 138 0.31 21.46 6.34
C GLN A 138 -0.35 20.56 5.30
N GLY A 139 -0.26 20.96 4.01
CA GLY A 139 -0.51 20.13 2.85
C GLY A 139 0.79 19.62 2.23
N SER A 140 0.86 18.36 1.84
CA SER A 140 2.04 17.77 1.19
C SER A 140 1.64 16.76 0.12
N LEU A 141 2.27 16.88 -1.07
CA LEU A 141 2.23 15.86 -2.12
C LEU A 141 3.65 15.50 -2.52
N SER A 142 3.95 14.22 -2.65
CA SER A 142 5.28 13.75 -3.01
C SER A 142 5.25 12.50 -3.89
N SER A 143 6.31 12.31 -4.68
CA SER A 143 6.47 11.15 -5.55
C SER A 143 7.87 10.56 -5.43
N GLN A 144 7.91 9.22 -5.31
CA GLN A 144 9.12 8.43 -5.20
C GLN A 144 9.14 7.33 -6.26
N VAL A 145 10.25 7.17 -6.94
CA VAL A 145 10.50 6.04 -7.85
C VAL A 145 11.70 5.26 -7.35
N ILE A 146 11.51 3.99 -7.10
CA ILE A 146 12.57 3.05 -6.69
C ILE A 146 12.80 2.08 -7.85
N HIS A 147 13.97 2.16 -8.45
CA HIS A 147 14.38 1.30 -9.56
C HIS A 147 15.55 0.42 -9.12
N ALA A 148 15.27 -0.83 -8.82
CA ALA A 148 16.28 -1.84 -8.52
C ALA A 148 16.65 -2.57 -9.80
N ARG A 149 17.89 -2.37 -10.27
CA ARG A 149 18.40 -3.00 -11.48
C ARG A 149 18.76 -4.46 -11.21
N LYS A 150 19.09 -5.18 -12.27
CA LYS A 150 19.35 -6.62 -12.23
C LYS A 150 20.20 -7.05 -11.04
N ASP A 151 19.76 -8.12 -10.34
CA ASP A 151 20.43 -8.75 -9.19
C ASP A 151 20.76 -7.79 -8.03
N SER A 152 20.09 -6.64 -7.95
CA SER A 152 20.26 -5.66 -6.86
C SER A 152 19.24 -5.85 -5.73
N GLU A 153 19.56 -5.28 -4.55
CA GLU A 153 18.70 -5.36 -3.37
C GLU A 153 18.70 -4.04 -2.60
N VAL A 154 17.51 -3.56 -2.22
CA VAL A 154 17.35 -2.34 -1.44
C VAL A 154 16.17 -2.42 -0.48
N THR A 155 16.35 -1.85 0.70
CA THR A 155 15.27 -1.54 1.64
C THR A 155 15.01 -0.03 1.62
N VAL A 156 13.74 0.34 1.50
CA VAL A 156 13.28 1.74 1.59
C VAL A 156 12.26 1.83 2.71
N ILE A 157 12.45 2.78 3.62
CA ILE A 157 11.55 3.01 4.75
C ILE A 157 11.00 4.43 4.62
N MET A 158 9.68 4.54 4.53
CA MET A 158 8.95 5.80 4.46
C MET A 158 8.14 5.97 5.76
N GLU A 159 8.41 7.04 6.49
CA GLU A 159 7.76 7.34 7.75
C GLU A 159 7.00 8.67 7.64
N TYR A 160 5.71 8.64 7.99
CA TYR A 160 4.82 9.79 7.99
C TYR A 160 4.39 10.09 9.42
N SER A 161 4.75 11.25 9.96
CA SER A 161 4.45 11.62 11.34
C SER A 161 3.97 13.06 11.46
N SER A 162 3.20 13.32 12.50
CA SER A 162 2.79 14.64 12.94
C SER A 162 2.40 14.61 14.42
N GLU A 163 2.13 15.78 15.03
CA GLU A 163 1.53 15.85 16.34
C GLU A 163 0.15 15.17 16.37
N LYS A 164 -0.25 14.59 17.52
CA LYS A 164 -1.46 13.78 17.69
C LYS A 164 -2.74 14.46 17.20
N ASP A 165 -2.92 15.74 17.55
CA ASP A 165 -4.15 16.48 17.22
C ASP A 165 -3.97 17.40 16.01
N ALA A 166 -2.87 17.23 15.27
CA ALA A 166 -2.61 18.01 14.05
C ALA A 166 -3.61 17.65 12.95
N THR A 167 -3.93 18.66 12.17
CA THR A 167 -4.75 18.57 10.95
C THR A 167 -3.87 18.78 9.73
N GLY A 168 -4.26 18.27 8.58
CA GLY A 168 -3.53 18.51 7.34
C GLY A 168 -3.89 17.51 6.26
N PHE A 169 -3.11 17.57 5.20
CA PHE A 169 -3.26 16.67 4.06
C PHE A 169 -1.89 16.13 3.63
N HIS A 170 -1.80 14.82 3.45
CA HIS A 170 -0.59 14.18 2.95
C HIS A 170 -0.90 13.16 1.88
N GLY A 171 -0.29 13.30 0.71
CA GLY A 171 -0.43 12.36 -0.39
C GLY A 171 0.92 11.90 -0.93
N VAL A 172 1.06 10.61 -1.14
CA VAL A 172 2.29 9.98 -1.64
C VAL A 172 1.98 9.08 -2.83
N SER A 173 2.82 9.19 -3.87
CA SER A 173 2.85 8.28 -5.00
C SER A 173 4.19 7.55 -5.02
N THR A 174 4.18 6.22 -4.95
CA THR A 174 5.37 5.39 -4.98
C THR A 174 5.33 4.44 -6.15
N ARG A 175 6.39 4.43 -6.96
CA ARG A 175 6.52 3.54 -8.13
C ARG A 175 7.74 2.66 -7.96
N LEU A 176 7.58 1.36 -8.14
CA LEU A 176 8.60 0.34 -7.88
C LEU A 176 8.88 -0.45 -9.16
N LEU A 177 10.14 -0.59 -9.51
CA LEU A 177 10.59 -1.47 -10.59
C LEU A 177 11.68 -2.40 -10.07
N ALA A 178 11.37 -3.69 -9.94
CA ALA A 178 12.33 -4.74 -9.66
C ALA A 178 12.67 -5.47 -10.95
N GLU A 179 13.88 -5.25 -11.47
CA GLU A 179 14.38 -5.97 -12.65
C GLU A 179 14.70 -7.43 -12.33
N GLU A 180 15.23 -8.18 -13.30
CA GLU A 180 15.59 -9.60 -13.15
C GLU A 180 16.43 -9.84 -11.89
N GLY A 181 15.97 -10.74 -11.02
CA GLY A 181 16.64 -11.10 -9.76
C GLY A 181 16.72 -9.99 -8.71
N ALA A 182 16.17 -8.81 -8.97
CA ALA A 182 16.23 -7.70 -8.04
C ALA A 182 15.20 -7.83 -6.91
N ARG A 183 15.53 -7.25 -5.75
CA ARG A 183 14.62 -7.23 -4.59
C ARG A 183 14.46 -5.83 -4.01
N ILE A 184 13.21 -5.41 -3.84
CA ILE A 184 12.83 -4.17 -3.16
C ILE A 184 12.03 -4.54 -1.90
N THR A 185 12.52 -4.13 -0.73
CA THR A 185 11.70 -4.13 0.50
C THR A 185 11.24 -2.71 0.77
N LEU A 186 9.93 -2.47 0.68
CA LEU A 186 9.32 -1.18 0.99
C LEU A 186 8.60 -1.26 2.33
N VAL A 187 8.98 -0.39 3.25
CA VAL A 187 8.32 -0.24 4.55
C VAL A 187 7.65 1.12 4.58
N LYS A 188 6.35 1.15 4.95
CA LYS A 188 5.58 2.37 5.11
C LYS A 188 4.96 2.42 6.50
N VAL A 189 5.19 3.52 7.21
CA VAL A 189 4.73 3.69 8.59
C VAL A 189 3.99 5.02 8.68
N GLN A 190 2.67 4.94 8.82
CA GLN A 190 1.79 6.10 8.94
C GLN A 190 1.39 6.32 10.41
N LEU A 191 1.88 7.42 11.00
CA LEU A 191 1.66 7.86 12.37
C LEU A 191 1.11 9.30 12.41
N LEU A 192 0.28 9.65 11.44
CA LEU A 192 -0.28 10.99 11.30
C LEU A 192 -1.35 11.26 12.37
N GLY A 193 -1.50 12.52 12.75
CA GLY A 193 -2.48 12.95 13.77
C GLY A 193 -3.93 12.77 13.33
N ASN A 194 -4.82 12.82 14.33
CA ASN A 194 -6.25 12.51 14.22
C ASN A 194 -7.06 13.46 13.30
N GLY A 195 -6.48 14.53 12.80
CA GLY A 195 -7.14 15.45 11.85
C GLY A 195 -6.56 15.40 10.43
N PHE A 196 -5.59 14.52 10.17
CA PHE A 196 -5.01 14.39 8.83
C PHE A 196 -5.90 13.60 7.88
N ILE A 197 -5.87 14.02 6.62
CA ILE A 197 -6.34 13.25 5.47
C ILE A 197 -5.12 12.74 4.72
N HIS A 198 -5.07 11.43 4.47
CA HIS A 198 -3.91 10.77 3.89
C HIS A 198 -4.28 9.92 2.68
N PHE A 199 -3.41 9.89 1.67
CA PHE A 199 -3.43 8.83 0.67
C PHE A 199 -2.03 8.31 0.35
N ASP A 200 -1.96 7.01 0.06
CA ASP A 200 -0.74 6.32 -0.33
C ASP A 200 -0.99 5.43 -1.56
N ASP A 201 -0.46 5.85 -2.71
CA ASP A 201 -0.67 5.18 -3.99
C ASP A 201 0.60 4.47 -4.46
N ILE A 202 0.54 3.14 -4.59
CA ILE A 202 1.67 2.30 -4.94
C ILE A 202 1.42 1.58 -6.27
N GLY A 203 2.42 1.63 -7.15
CA GLY A 203 2.49 0.80 -8.35
C GLY A 203 3.80 0.02 -8.39
N GLY A 204 3.75 -1.28 -8.68
CA GLY A 204 4.91 -2.15 -8.75
C GLY A 204 4.97 -2.95 -10.05
N ALA A 205 6.20 -3.25 -10.51
CA ALA A 205 6.44 -4.21 -11.56
C ALA A 205 7.65 -5.09 -11.20
N CYS A 206 7.49 -6.40 -11.30
CA CYS A 206 8.53 -7.39 -11.05
C CYS A 206 8.82 -8.17 -12.33
N PHE A 207 10.07 -8.17 -12.79
CA PHE A 207 10.54 -8.99 -13.90
C PHE A 207 11.01 -10.37 -13.41
N GLU A 208 11.67 -11.14 -14.27
CA GLU A 208 12.03 -12.53 -13.95
C GLU A 208 12.74 -12.64 -12.59
N LYS A 209 12.18 -13.42 -11.68
CA LYS A 209 12.66 -13.58 -10.29
C LYS A 209 12.80 -12.28 -9.49
N GLY A 210 12.27 -11.17 -10.01
CA GLY A 210 12.19 -9.92 -9.29
C GLY A 210 11.20 -10.02 -8.12
N GLN A 211 11.48 -9.34 -7.01
CA GLN A 211 10.67 -9.42 -5.81
C GLN A 211 10.39 -8.04 -5.23
N ILE A 212 9.15 -7.83 -4.82
CA ILE A 212 8.73 -6.69 -4.01
C ILE A 212 8.12 -7.22 -2.71
N ASP A 213 8.70 -6.81 -1.58
CA ASP A 213 8.16 -7.05 -0.24
C ASP A 213 7.66 -5.72 0.33
N LEU A 214 6.37 -5.65 0.65
CA LEU A 214 5.73 -4.48 1.24
C LEU A 214 5.34 -4.75 2.69
N VAL A 215 5.79 -3.90 3.61
CA VAL A 215 5.33 -3.87 5.01
C VAL A 215 4.73 -2.51 5.26
N SER A 216 3.44 -2.45 5.63
CA SER A 216 2.77 -1.18 5.91
C SER A 216 2.06 -1.19 7.27
N LEU A 217 2.08 -0.03 7.93
CA LEU A 217 1.38 0.22 9.18
C LEU A 217 0.57 1.51 9.06
N GLU A 218 -0.76 1.36 9.12
CA GLU A 218 -1.74 2.46 9.07
C GLU A 218 -2.31 2.66 10.49
N LEU A 219 -1.72 3.57 11.27
CA LEU A 219 -2.01 3.71 12.70
C LEU A 219 -2.62 5.06 13.10
N GLY A 220 -2.66 6.01 12.19
CA GLY A 220 -3.18 7.36 12.41
C GLY A 220 -4.07 7.84 11.27
N ALA A 221 -4.14 9.16 11.09
CA ALA A 221 -4.99 9.90 10.16
C ALA A 221 -6.51 9.68 10.38
N LYS A 222 -7.29 10.73 10.18
CA LYS A 222 -8.75 10.66 10.28
C LYS A 222 -9.37 9.92 9.10
N LYS A 223 -8.81 10.16 7.89
CA LYS A 223 -9.23 9.50 6.66
C LYS A 223 -7.99 9.06 5.90
N SER A 224 -7.94 7.79 5.56
CA SER A 224 -6.80 7.20 4.84
C SER A 224 -7.28 6.38 3.65
N TRP A 225 -6.63 6.57 2.51
CA TRP A 225 -6.78 5.71 1.32
C TRP A 225 -5.42 5.13 0.97
N THR A 226 -5.35 3.83 0.85
CA THR A 226 -4.13 3.16 0.41
C THR A 226 -4.43 2.22 -0.74
N GLY A 227 -3.63 2.29 -1.78
CA GLY A 227 -3.79 1.44 -2.95
C GLY A 227 -2.46 0.90 -3.43
N CYS A 228 -2.42 -0.39 -3.74
CA CYS A 228 -1.25 -1.06 -4.31
C CYS A 228 -1.65 -1.93 -5.49
N TYR A 229 -0.96 -1.76 -6.61
CA TYR A 229 -1.10 -2.62 -7.79
C TYR A 229 0.27 -3.13 -8.19
N THR A 230 0.51 -4.44 -8.09
CA THR A 230 1.80 -5.04 -8.45
C THR A 230 1.65 -5.98 -9.63
N ASN A 231 2.37 -5.67 -10.71
CA ASN A 231 2.44 -6.49 -11.91
C ASN A 231 3.57 -7.52 -11.75
N LEU A 232 3.21 -8.80 -11.69
CA LEU A 232 4.14 -9.93 -11.72
C LEU A 232 4.35 -10.33 -13.19
N VAL A 233 5.25 -9.59 -13.84
CA VAL A 233 5.36 -9.50 -15.31
C VAL A 233 5.95 -10.75 -15.93
N GLU A 234 7.04 -11.25 -15.33
CA GLU A 234 7.83 -12.36 -15.88
C GLU A 234 7.91 -13.53 -14.88
N LYS A 235 8.49 -14.62 -15.34
CA LYS A 235 8.54 -15.90 -14.65
C LYS A 235 9.17 -15.79 -13.24
N GLU A 236 8.56 -16.50 -12.27
CA GLU A 236 9.07 -16.61 -10.91
C GLU A 236 9.20 -15.27 -10.17
N SER A 237 8.48 -14.24 -10.63
CA SER A 237 8.42 -12.98 -9.88
C SER A 237 7.52 -13.10 -8.65
N VAL A 238 7.82 -12.31 -7.61
CA VAL A 238 7.21 -12.46 -6.26
C VAL A 238 6.72 -11.11 -5.73
N PHE A 239 5.54 -11.13 -5.13
CA PHE A 239 4.99 -10.01 -4.36
C PHE A 239 4.51 -10.47 -2.99
N ASN A 240 5.07 -9.91 -1.93
CA ASN A 240 4.58 -10.12 -0.58
C ASN A 240 4.11 -8.80 0.02
N SER A 241 2.95 -8.80 0.67
CA SER A 241 2.43 -7.64 1.38
C SER A 241 1.98 -8.02 2.78
N ASN A 242 2.41 -7.27 3.78
CA ASN A 242 1.99 -7.41 5.17
C ASN A 242 1.55 -6.04 5.68
N MET A 243 0.26 -5.91 5.97
CA MET A 243 -0.31 -4.67 6.50
C MET A 243 -0.85 -4.86 7.91
N GLY A 244 -0.49 -3.92 8.80
CA GLY A 244 -1.12 -3.73 10.10
C GLY A 244 -1.92 -2.43 10.11
N TYR A 245 -3.17 -2.44 10.60
CA TYR A 245 -3.96 -1.22 10.69
C TYR A 245 -4.74 -1.12 11.99
N LEU A 246 -4.90 0.12 12.47
CA LEU A 246 -5.79 0.46 13.58
C LEU A 246 -6.73 1.58 13.14
N CYS A 247 -8.01 1.29 13.16
CA CYS A 247 -9.06 2.26 12.87
C CYS A 247 -9.91 2.48 14.12
N ARG A 248 -10.01 3.70 14.61
CA ARG A 248 -10.67 4.06 15.89
C ARG A 248 -11.40 5.40 15.76
N ASP A 249 -12.08 5.79 16.82
CA ASP A 249 -12.89 7.02 16.84
C ASP A 249 -13.90 7.03 15.67
N ASP A 250 -13.93 8.08 14.84
CA ASP A 250 -14.69 8.19 13.61
C ASP A 250 -13.80 8.09 12.34
N HIS A 251 -12.65 7.42 12.46
CA HIS A 251 -11.67 7.30 11.38
C HIS A 251 -12.17 6.38 10.27
N SER A 252 -11.70 6.63 9.06
CA SER A 252 -12.00 5.78 7.91
C SER A 252 -10.74 5.35 7.18
N LEU A 253 -10.67 4.07 6.81
CA LEU A 253 -9.58 3.48 6.04
C LEU A 253 -10.15 2.76 4.82
N ASP A 254 -9.66 3.12 3.64
CA ASP A 254 -10.02 2.49 2.37
C ASP A 254 -8.79 1.86 1.73
N ILE A 255 -8.84 0.56 1.47
CA ILE A 255 -7.72 -0.26 1.00
C ILE A 255 -8.07 -0.90 -0.33
N ASN A 256 -7.14 -0.88 -1.30
CA ASN A 256 -7.26 -1.60 -2.56
C ASN A 256 -5.90 -2.19 -2.99
N TYR A 257 -5.74 -3.50 -2.86
CA TYR A 257 -4.51 -4.20 -3.20
C TYR A 257 -4.75 -5.22 -4.30
N VAL A 258 -3.91 -5.18 -5.32
CA VAL A 258 -4.02 -6.04 -6.51
C VAL A 258 -2.68 -6.70 -6.81
N SER A 259 -2.67 -8.02 -6.91
CA SER A 259 -1.59 -8.80 -7.51
C SER A 259 -2.00 -9.27 -8.90
N ASP A 260 -1.31 -8.79 -9.94
CA ASP A 260 -1.58 -9.10 -11.35
C ASP A 260 -0.53 -10.11 -11.86
N HIS A 261 -0.91 -11.37 -11.93
CA HIS A 261 -0.06 -12.49 -12.32
C HIS A 261 -0.05 -12.67 -13.83
N ARG A 262 1.06 -12.32 -14.48
CA ARG A 262 1.25 -12.41 -15.94
C ARG A 262 2.30 -13.45 -16.33
N GLY A 263 3.38 -13.54 -15.56
CA GLY A 263 4.44 -14.52 -15.75
C GLY A 263 4.05 -15.90 -15.24
N LYS A 264 4.79 -16.92 -15.67
CA LYS A 264 4.63 -18.29 -15.14
C LYS A 264 5.24 -18.43 -13.76
N LYS A 265 4.62 -19.25 -12.90
CA LYS A 265 5.13 -19.56 -11.56
C LYS A 265 5.39 -18.31 -10.72
N THR A 266 4.54 -17.31 -10.86
CA THR A 266 4.61 -16.12 -10.03
C THR A 266 3.92 -16.38 -8.69
N GLU A 267 4.37 -15.70 -7.64
CA GLU A 267 3.84 -15.88 -6.30
C GLU A 267 3.40 -14.55 -5.70
N ALA A 268 2.23 -14.53 -5.05
CA ALA A 268 1.78 -13.40 -4.26
C ALA A 268 1.22 -13.87 -2.91
N LEU A 269 1.73 -13.28 -1.82
CA LEU A 269 1.19 -13.46 -0.48
C LEU A 269 0.80 -12.10 0.09
N MET A 270 -0.50 -11.89 0.31
CA MET A 270 -1.03 -10.63 0.85
C MET A 270 -1.72 -10.88 2.19
N GLN A 271 -1.17 -10.33 3.27
CA GLN A 271 -1.67 -10.49 4.63
C GLN A 271 -2.04 -9.15 5.25
N PHE A 272 -3.27 -9.06 5.75
CA PHE A 272 -3.82 -7.85 6.36
C PHE A 272 -4.31 -8.18 7.77
N LYS A 273 -3.79 -7.48 8.77
CA LYS A 273 -4.17 -7.66 10.18
C LYS A 273 -4.61 -6.33 10.77
N GLY A 274 -5.85 -6.26 11.18
CA GLY A 274 -6.38 -5.00 11.66
C GLY A 274 -7.27 -5.07 12.87
N VAL A 275 -7.50 -3.90 13.42
CA VAL A 275 -8.42 -3.68 14.53
C VAL A 275 -9.31 -2.49 14.20
N LEU A 276 -10.62 -2.66 14.40
CA LEU A 276 -11.61 -1.59 14.35
C LEU A 276 -12.26 -1.44 15.71
N MET A 277 -12.40 -0.18 16.15
CA MET A 277 -13.08 0.15 17.39
C MET A 277 -13.87 1.46 17.26
N ASP A 278 -14.69 1.74 18.24
CA ASP A 278 -15.57 2.93 18.32
C ASP A 278 -16.55 2.99 17.12
N ASN A 279 -16.55 4.08 16.36
CA ASN A 279 -17.38 4.30 15.18
C ASN A 279 -16.56 4.22 13.88
N ALA A 280 -15.43 3.56 13.91
CA ALA A 280 -14.52 3.47 12.77
C ALA A 280 -15.12 2.73 11.59
N SER A 281 -14.67 3.10 10.39
CA SER A 281 -15.09 2.44 9.16
C SER A 281 -13.90 1.97 8.33
N LYS A 282 -13.97 0.75 7.78
CA LYS A 282 -12.96 0.23 6.87
C LYS A 282 -13.61 -0.41 5.65
N THR A 283 -13.05 -0.12 4.49
CA THR A 283 -13.35 -0.81 3.23
C THR A 283 -12.08 -1.44 2.69
N PHE A 284 -12.09 -2.76 2.53
CA PHE A 284 -10.97 -3.52 1.99
C PHE A 284 -11.35 -4.16 0.66
N ARG A 285 -10.48 -4.02 -0.32
CA ARG A 285 -10.54 -4.69 -1.63
C ARG A 285 -9.21 -5.38 -1.86
N GLY A 286 -9.22 -6.71 -1.91
CA GLY A 286 -8.07 -7.53 -2.25
C GLY A 286 -8.35 -8.28 -3.54
N THR A 287 -7.46 -8.20 -4.51
CA THR A 287 -7.63 -8.87 -5.80
C THR A 287 -6.40 -9.66 -6.18
N ILE A 288 -6.61 -10.94 -6.47
CA ILE A 288 -5.64 -11.80 -7.15
C ILE A 288 -6.14 -11.97 -8.58
N ASP A 289 -5.33 -11.57 -9.56
CA ASP A 289 -5.70 -11.60 -10.98
C ASP A 289 -4.73 -12.47 -11.78
N PHE A 290 -5.15 -13.69 -12.09
CA PHE A 290 -4.40 -14.64 -12.90
C PHE A 290 -4.70 -14.43 -14.38
N LYS A 291 -3.77 -13.81 -15.11
CA LYS A 291 -3.88 -13.60 -16.56
C LYS A 291 -3.55 -14.87 -17.33
N ASN A 292 -4.09 -14.98 -18.53
CA ASN A 292 -3.73 -16.06 -19.42
C ASN A 292 -2.21 -16.11 -19.66
N GLY A 293 -1.60 -17.27 -19.46
CA GLY A 293 -0.16 -17.50 -19.53
C GLY A 293 0.56 -17.52 -18.18
N SER A 294 -0.13 -17.28 -17.05
CA SER A 294 0.44 -17.35 -15.71
C SER A 294 0.49 -18.74 -15.09
N SER A 295 0.56 -19.78 -15.92
CA SER A 295 0.59 -21.19 -15.49
C SER A 295 1.57 -21.46 -14.36
N GLY A 296 1.16 -22.23 -13.34
CA GLY A 296 1.92 -22.58 -12.15
C GLY A 296 1.98 -21.48 -11.10
N SER A 297 1.22 -20.39 -11.25
CA SER A 297 1.23 -19.27 -10.29
C SER A 297 0.38 -19.55 -9.05
N VAL A 298 0.79 -18.94 -7.95
CA VAL A 298 0.13 -19.06 -6.64
C VAL A 298 -0.18 -17.67 -6.09
N GLY A 299 -1.42 -17.46 -5.66
CA GLY A 299 -1.85 -16.25 -4.97
C GLY A 299 -2.59 -16.59 -3.69
N ASP A 300 -2.23 -15.98 -2.57
CA ASP A 300 -2.90 -16.16 -1.28
C ASP A 300 -3.14 -14.80 -0.64
N GLU A 301 -4.41 -14.50 -0.37
CA GLU A 301 -4.84 -13.28 0.31
C GLU A 301 -5.56 -13.62 1.61
N GLN A 302 -5.10 -13.06 2.71
CA GLN A 302 -5.67 -13.29 4.03
C GLN A 302 -5.92 -11.95 4.74
N GLU A 303 -7.17 -11.70 5.10
CA GLU A 303 -7.53 -10.61 6.00
C GLU A 303 -7.97 -11.15 7.36
N ASP A 304 -7.43 -10.58 8.43
CA ASP A 304 -7.80 -10.86 9.81
C ASP A 304 -8.15 -9.56 10.52
N ALA A 305 -9.47 -9.27 10.63
CA ALA A 305 -10.00 -8.05 11.22
C ALA A 305 -10.69 -8.33 12.56
N LEU A 306 -10.21 -7.69 13.62
CA LEU A 306 -10.80 -7.72 14.95
C LEU A 306 -11.72 -6.52 15.16
N LEU A 307 -12.98 -6.77 15.49
CA LEU A 307 -13.98 -5.74 15.77
C LEU A 307 -14.18 -5.66 17.29
N LEU A 308 -13.88 -4.50 17.89
CA LEU A 308 -13.96 -4.27 19.33
C LEU A 308 -15.17 -3.44 19.76
N SER A 309 -15.94 -2.91 18.81
CA SER A 309 -17.15 -2.14 19.08
C SER A 309 -18.28 -2.55 18.13
N GLU A 310 -19.52 -2.36 18.54
CA GLU A 310 -20.71 -2.72 17.75
C GLU A 310 -20.98 -1.75 16.59
N ASP A 311 -20.57 -0.49 16.73
CA ASP A 311 -20.85 0.58 15.76
C ASP A 311 -19.82 0.66 14.62
N VAL A 312 -18.84 -0.24 14.57
CA VAL A 312 -17.85 -0.28 13.49
C VAL A 312 -18.47 -0.71 12.17
N VAL A 313 -18.02 -0.11 11.08
CA VAL A 313 -18.40 -0.51 9.71
C VAL A 313 -17.23 -1.21 9.05
N ASN A 314 -17.35 -2.52 8.85
CA ASN A 314 -16.33 -3.31 8.15
C ASN A 314 -16.90 -3.85 6.83
N LYS A 315 -16.25 -3.49 5.71
CA LYS A 315 -16.56 -4.00 4.38
C LYS A 315 -15.32 -4.68 3.81
N THR A 316 -15.45 -5.93 3.41
CA THR A 316 -14.35 -6.76 2.91
C THR A 316 -14.76 -7.43 1.61
N MET A 317 -14.00 -7.20 0.53
CA MET A 317 -14.26 -7.73 -0.81
C MET A 317 -12.99 -8.42 -1.34
N PRO A 318 -12.80 -9.69 -1.00
CA PRO A 318 -11.78 -10.51 -1.64
C PRO A 318 -12.25 -10.93 -3.04
N VAL A 319 -11.38 -10.82 -4.04
CA VAL A 319 -11.69 -11.11 -5.44
C VAL A 319 -10.59 -11.97 -6.07
N ILE A 320 -10.96 -13.04 -6.73
CA ILE A 320 -10.05 -13.80 -7.59
C ILE A 320 -10.58 -13.71 -9.02
N LEU A 321 -9.76 -13.15 -9.91
CA LEU A 321 -9.97 -13.15 -11.35
C LEU A 321 -9.06 -14.22 -11.96
N CYS A 322 -9.63 -15.13 -12.74
CA CYS A 322 -8.88 -16.28 -13.22
C CYS A 322 -9.12 -16.49 -14.72
N GLN A 323 -8.06 -16.30 -15.51
CA GLN A 323 -8.02 -16.56 -16.94
C GLN A 323 -7.04 -17.71 -17.30
N GLU A 324 -6.51 -18.41 -16.29
CA GLU A 324 -5.55 -19.51 -16.43
C GLU A 324 -6.01 -20.72 -15.60
N GLU A 325 -5.90 -21.93 -16.14
CA GLU A 325 -6.40 -23.14 -15.48
C GLU A 325 -5.39 -23.72 -14.45
N ASP A 326 -4.09 -23.60 -14.73
CA ASP A 326 -3.03 -24.17 -13.91
C ASP A 326 -2.52 -23.14 -12.88
N VAL A 327 -3.36 -22.77 -11.92
CA VAL A 327 -3.03 -21.81 -10.86
C VAL A 327 -3.63 -22.24 -9.52
N ASP A 328 -3.06 -21.76 -8.42
CA ASP A 328 -3.59 -21.94 -7.05
C ASP A 328 -3.93 -20.56 -6.46
N GLY A 329 -5.21 -20.23 -6.43
CA GLY A 329 -5.73 -18.99 -5.86
C GLY A 329 -6.48 -19.24 -4.57
N ARG A 330 -6.08 -18.57 -3.50
CA ARG A 330 -6.71 -18.66 -2.18
C ARG A 330 -7.04 -17.27 -1.67
N HIS A 331 -8.19 -17.14 -1.05
CA HIS A 331 -8.49 -15.97 -0.24
C HIS A 331 -9.19 -16.40 1.06
N GLY A 332 -8.98 -15.62 2.12
CA GLY A 332 -9.63 -15.81 3.40
C GLY A 332 -9.89 -14.48 4.10
N ALA A 333 -11.07 -14.36 4.69
CA ALA A 333 -11.38 -13.22 5.56
C ALA A 333 -11.87 -13.74 6.91
N THR A 334 -11.10 -13.48 7.95
CA THR A 334 -11.49 -13.72 9.34
C THR A 334 -11.94 -12.40 9.93
N ILE A 335 -13.23 -12.27 10.17
CA ILE A 335 -13.82 -11.09 10.78
C ILE A 335 -14.51 -11.54 12.05
N GLY A 336 -14.04 -11.08 13.18
CA GLY A 336 -14.55 -11.55 14.47
C GLY A 336 -14.49 -10.49 15.56
N GLN A 337 -15.37 -10.67 16.54
CA GLN A 337 -15.29 -9.98 17.82
C GLN A 337 -14.37 -10.74 18.76
N LEU A 338 -13.93 -10.08 19.81
CA LEU A 338 -13.17 -10.75 20.85
C LEU A 338 -14.07 -11.75 21.58
N GLY A 339 -13.67 -13.03 21.54
CA GLY A 339 -14.49 -14.11 22.11
C GLY A 339 -14.66 -13.95 23.61
N GLU A 340 -15.89 -14.12 24.10
CA GLU A 340 -16.21 -14.05 25.53
C GLU A 340 -15.37 -15.03 26.36
N ASP A 341 -15.04 -16.20 25.82
CA ASP A 341 -14.18 -17.19 26.49
C ASP A 341 -12.77 -16.65 26.75
N ILE A 342 -12.20 -15.91 25.79
CA ILE A 342 -10.86 -15.29 25.94
C ILE A 342 -10.94 -14.20 26.99
N LEU A 343 -11.93 -13.34 26.93
CA LEU A 343 -12.14 -12.28 27.92
C LEU A 343 -12.34 -12.87 29.33
N PHE A 344 -13.20 -13.86 29.46
CA PHE A 344 -13.44 -14.54 30.73
C PHE A 344 -12.16 -15.17 31.28
N TYR A 345 -11.37 -15.86 30.45
CA TYR A 345 -10.09 -16.43 30.84
C TYR A 345 -9.12 -15.35 31.37
N MET A 346 -9.00 -14.22 30.66
CA MET A 346 -8.14 -13.11 31.07
C MET A 346 -8.61 -12.47 32.40
N GLN A 347 -9.93 -12.29 32.56
CA GLN A 347 -10.52 -11.79 33.79
C GLN A 347 -10.26 -12.74 34.99
N THR A 348 -10.31 -14.04 34.78
CA THR A 348 -9.96 -15.01 35.88
C THR A 348 -8.50 -14.92 36.30
N ARG A 349 -7.65 -14.30 35.50
CA ARG A 349 -6.22 -14.03 35.78
C ARG A 349 -5.99 -12.61 36.33
N GLY A 350 -7.06 -11.84 36.58
CA GLY A 350 -6.99 -10.50 37.14
C GLY A 350 -6.75 -9.39 36.12
N ILE A 351 -6.89 -9.70 34.81
CA ILE A 351 -6.80 -8.74 33.73
C ILE A 351 -8.22 -8.28 33.44
N ASP A 352 -8.51 -7.00 33.58
CA ASP A 352 -9.83 -6.47 33.25
C ASP A 352 -10.06 -6.43 31.72
N GLU A 353 -11.28 -6.13 31.32
CA GLU A 353 -11.67 -6.18 29.89
C GLU A 353 -10.91 -5.15 29.03
N GLU A 354 -10.70 -3.96 29.55
CA GLU A 354 -10.00 -2.88 28.83
C GLU A 354 -8.51 -3.24 28.65
N GLU A 355 -7.88 -3.78 29.68
CA GLU A 355 -6.50 -4.24 29.58
C GLU A 355 -6.37 -5.47 28.64
N ALA A 356 -7.37 -6.37 28.67
CA ALA A 356 -7.41 -7.51 27.76
C ALA A 356 -7.48 -7.05 26.29
N LYS A 357 -8.37 -6.09 25.97
CA LYS A 357 -8.46 -5.49 24.64
C LYS A 357 -7.13 -4.86 24.24
N ARG A 358 -6.49 -4.08 25.10
CA ARG A 358 -5.19 -3.46 24.86
C ARG A 358 -4.11 -4.49 24.53
N ILE A 359 -3.98 -5.54 25.30
CA ILE A 359 -3.00 -6.60 25.09
C ILE A 359 -3.19 -7.24 23.70
N ILE A 360 -4.43 -7.51 23.31
CA ILE A 360 -4.73 -8.18 22.03
C ILE A 360 -4.47 -7.26 20.85
N VAL A 361 -4.91 -6.00 20.91
CA VAL A 361 -4.63 -4.99 19.89
C VAL A 361 -3.13 -4.83 19.69
N LYS A 362 -2.41 -4.65 20.79
CA LYS A 362 -0.96 -4.52 20.80
C LYS A 362 -0.27 -5.72 20.14
N ALA A 363 -0.60 -6.94 20.56
CA ALA A 363 0.01 -8.15 20.01
C ALA A 363 -0.22 -8.28 18.49
N ARG A 364 -1.41 -7.89 18.02
CA ARG A 364 -1.78 -7.94 16.60
C ARG A 364 -0.96 -6.95 15.76
N LEU A 365 -0.89 -5.70 16.18
CA LEU A 365 -0.11 -4.66 15.49
C LEU A 365 1.40 -4.91 15.58
N GLU A 366 1.90 -5.31 16.75
CA GLU A 366 3.32 -5.66 16.93
C GLU A 366 3.76 -6.81 16.03
N SER A 367 2.86 -7.74 15.70
CA SER A 367 3.21 -8.86 14.80
C SER A 367 3.67 -8.38 13.42
N VAL A 368 3.11 -7.26 12.93
CA VAL A 368 3.51 -6.63 11.68
C VAL A 368 4.69 -5.66 11.89
N ALA A 369 4.65 -4.86 12.97
CA ALA A 369 5.74 -3.93 13.28
C ALA A 369 7.11 -4.63 13.41
N ARG A 370 7.15 -5.86 13.93
CA ARG A 370 8.37 -6.66 14.03
C ARG A 370 8.94 -7.13 12.68
N MET A 371 8.20 -6.95 11.58
CA MET A 371 8.71 -7.20 10.22
C MET A 371 9.53 -6.03 9.67
N ILE A 372 9.55 -4.88 10.34
CA ILE A 372 10.38 -3.72 9.98
C ILE A 372 11.86 -4.12 10.15
N PRO A 373 12.66 -4.09 9.09
CA PRO A 373 14.04 -4.58 9.14
C PRO A 373 15.02 -3.63 9.86
N ASP A 374 14.60 -2.38 10.13
CA ASP A 374 15.39 -1.41 10.88
C ASP A 374 15.02 -1.42 12.37
N PRO A 375 15.94 -1.77 13.28
CA PRO A 375 15.65 -1.90 14.70
C PRO A 375 15.24 -0.58 15.38
N GLU A 376 15.77 0.55 14.96
CA GLU A 376 15.45 1.86 15.54
C GLU A 376 14.00 2.25 15.21
N ILE A 377 13.64 2.16 13.93
CA ILE A 377 12.29 2.46 13.45
C ILE A 377 11.29 1.46 14.03
N MET A 378 11.64 0.17 14.07
CA MET A 378 10.80 -0.86 14.70
C MET A 378 10.50 -0.50 16.17
N GLN A 379 11.51 -0.14 16.96
CA GLN A 379 11.30 0.23 18.37
C GLN A 379 10.45 1.50 18.52
N LYS A 380 10.65 2.51 17.65
CA LYS A 380 9.81 3.72 17.61
C LYS A 380 8.34 3.37 17.36
N VAL A 381 8.07 2.49 16.40
CA VAL A 381 6.71 2.04 16.08
C VAL A 381 6.10 1.24 17.24
N LEU A 382 6.85 0.33 17.85
CA LEU A 382 6.40 -0.44 19.02
C LEU A 382 6.05 0.50 20.21
N TYR A 383 6.87 1.54 20.42
CA TYR A 383 6.58 2.54 21.45
C TYR A 383 5.32 3.35 21.11
N TYR A 384 5.14 3.75 19.85
CA TYR A 384 3.93 4.44 19.40
C TYR A 384 2.68 3.59 19.63
N ILE A 385 2.71 2.31 19.27
CA ILE A 385 1.61 1.36 19.50
C ILE A 385 1.23 1.31 20.99
N GLN A 386 2.22 1.32 21.89
CA GLN A 386 1.96 1.33 23.35
C GLN A 386 1.22 2.60 23.82
N GLY A 387 1.39 3.71 23.13
CA GLY A 387 0.79 5.00 23.48
C GLY A 387 -0.60 5.24 22.90
N ILE A 388 -1.00 4.47 21.89
CA ILE A 388 -2.28 4.65 21.21
C ILE A 388 -3.32 3.58 21.52
N VAL A 389 -2.93 2.53 22.24
CA VAL A 389 -3.78 1.39 22.63
C VAL A 389 -4.13 1.39 24.11
#